data_c5937aef8de47b44672791f96794afe9
#
_entry.id   c5937aef8de47b44672791f96794afe9
#
_cell.length_a   1.000
_cell.length_b   1.000
_cell.length_c   1.000
_cell.angle_alpha   90.00
_cell.angle_beta   90.00
_cell.angle_gamma   90.00
#
_symmetry.space_group_name_H-M   'P 1'
#
loop_
_entity.id
_entity.type
_entity.pdbx_description
1 polymer ?
#
loop_
_entity_poly.entity_id
_entity_poly.type
_entity_poly.pdbx_seq_one_letter_code
_entity_poly.pdbx_strand_id
1 'polypeptide(L)'
;MPTVLITGCSTGIGEACALRLNSMGWHVFAGVRRGEDGAALRAKARNKSLLTPVLLDVTDSASIYGAIRVLGSAMGDAGLDGLVNNAGIAIAAPLEFLPIEELRKQFEVNVIGQIAVTQAAIPLLRKARGRIINIGSVSGRISTPLLGP
;
A
#
# COMPACT_ATOMS: atom_id res chain seq x y z
N MET A 1 11.18 11.78 -13.70
CA MET A 1 10.34 12.10 -12.52
C MET A 1 10.14 10.80 -11.76
N PRO A 2 10.47 10.75 -10.47
CA PRO A 2 10.36 9.49 -9.71
C PRO A 2 8.90 9.12 -9.46
N THR A 3 8.64 7.80 -9.42
CA THR A 3 7.31 7.20 -9.30
C THR A 3 7.25 6.26 -8.10
N VAL A 4 6.10 6.22 -7.43
CA VAL A 4 5.91 5.34 -6.28
C VAL A 4 4.48 4.80 -6.23
N LEU A 5 4.34 3.51 -5.92
CA LEU A 5 3.08 2.90 -5.49
C LEU A 5 3.07 2.81 -3.96
N ILE A 6 2.00 3.27 -3.34
CA ILE A 6 1.80 3.17 -1.89
C ILE A 6 0.47 2.45 -1.66
N THR A 7 0.46 1.37 -0.89
CA THR A 7 -0.77 0.66 -0.53
C THR A 7 -1.41 1.25 0.73
N GLY A 8 -2.74 1.24 0.84
CA GLY A 8 -3.46 1.70 2.04
C GLY A 8 -3.39 3.20 2.28
N CYS A 9 -3.64 4.01 1.24
CA CYS A 9 -3.52 5.47 1.29
C CYS A 9 -4.79 6.20 1.75
N SER A 10 -5.84 5.51 2.16
CA SER A 10 -7.11 6.16 2.54
C SER A 10 -6.98 7.03 3.80
N THR A 11 -6.11 6.66 4.74
CA THR A 11 -5.91 7.36 6.02
C THR A 11 -4.50 7.13 6.57
N GLY A 12 -4.16 7.82 7.65
CA GLY A 12 -2.99 7.54 8.49
C GLY A 12 -1.64 7.69 7.78
N ILE A 13 -0.74 6.72 8.00
CA ILE A 13 0.64 6.75 7.49
C ILE A 13 0.66 6.76 5.95
N GLY A 14 -0.18 5.95 5.31
CA GLY A 14 -0.24 5.88 3.84
C GLY A 14 -0.68 7.20 3.21
N GLU A 15 -1.72 7.84 3.75
CA GLU A 15 -2.15 9.18 3.32
C GLU A 15 -1.03 10.21 3.49
N ALA A 16 -0.44 10.28 4.68
CA ALA A 16 0.62 11.23 4.98
C ALA A 16 1.85 11.05 4.07
N CYS A 17 2.25 9.79 3.83
CA CYS A 17 3.34 9.44 2.93
C CYS A 17 3.03 9.86 1.49
N ALA A 18 1.83 9.57 0.99
CA ALA A 18 1.39 9.94 -0.35
C ALA A 18 1.43 11.46 -0.56
N LEU A 19 0.87 12.23 0.35
CA LEU A 19 0.86 13.69 0.27
C LEU A 19 2.27 14.28 0.39
N ARG A 20 3.12 13.71 1.26
CA ARG A 20 4.51 14.16 1.41
C ARG A 20 5.32 13.94 0.15
N LEU A 21 5.31 12.72 -0.43
CA LEU A 21 6.04 12.42 -1.66
C LEU A 21 5.49 13.24 -2.84
N ASN A 22 4.18 13.40 -2.95
CA ASN A 22 3.57 14.27 -3.94
C ASN A 22 4.09 15.73 -3.83
N SER A 23 4.21 16.28 -2.61
CA SER A 23 4.72 17.61 -2.38
C SER A 23 6.20 17.77 -2.76
N MET A 24 6.95 16.66 -2.80
CA MET A 24 8.35 16.59 -3.23
C MET A 24 8.53 16.36 -4.75
N GLY A 25 7.43 16.33 -5.51
CA GLY A 25 7.46 16.16 -6.96
C GLY A 25 7.46 14.73 -7.45
N TRP A 26 7.14 13.75 -6.60
CA TRP A 26 6.94 12.37 -7.01
C TRP A 26 5.57 12.19 -7.66
N HIS A 27 5.50 11.36 -8.69
CA HIS A 27 4.22 10.83 -9.15
C HIS A 27 3.82 9.66 -8.24
N VAL A 28 2.77 9.87 -7.47
CA VAL A 28 2.28 8.91 -6.48
C VAL A 28 1.07 8.17 -7.03
N PHE A 29 1.17 6.86 -7.14
CA PHE A 29 0.04 5.96 -7.33
C PHE A 29 -0.45 5.53 -5.95
N ALA A 30 -1.59 6.08 -5.55
CA ALA A 30 -2.12 5.90 -4.21
C ALA A 30 -3.16 4.78 -4.18
N GLY A 31 -2.79 3.62 -3.64
CA GLY A 31 -3.66 2.46 -3.49
C GLY A 31 -4.73 2.69 -2.43
N VAL A 32 -6.00 2.65 -2.84
CA VAL A 32 -7.18 2.79 -1.98
C VAL A 32 -8.19 1.71 -2.31
N ARG A 33 -9.00 1.30 -1.33
CA ARG A 33 -10.06 0.30 -1.56
C ARG A 33 -11.34 0.90 -2.14
N ARG A 34 -11.59 2.18 -1.93
CA ARG A 34 -12.79 2.88 -2.40
C ARG A 34 -12.41 4.11 -3.21
N GLY A 35 -13.11 4.34 -4.31
CA GLY A 35 -12.86 5.48 -5.19
C GLY A 35 -13.04 6.84 -4.50
N GLU A 36 -13.98 6.94 -3.58
CA GLU A 36 -14.24 8.15 -2.77
C GLU A 36 -13.05 8.55 -1.90
N ASP A 37 -12.34 7.57 -1.30
CA ASP A 37 -11.13 7.81 -0.52
C ASP A 37 -10.01 8.37 -1.42
N GLY A 38 -9.90 7.83 -2.64
CA GLY A 38 -8.95 8.31 -3.64
C GLY A 38 -9.23 9.74 -4.09
N ALA A 39 -10.50 10.08 -4.31
CA ALA A 39 -10.91 11.44 -4.67
C ALA A 39 -10.62 12.42 -3.53
N ALA A 40 -10.93 12.05 -2.29
CA ALA A 40 -10.65 12.85 -1.10
C ALA A 40 -9.13 13.07 -0.91
N LEU A 41 -8.31 12.05 -1.10
CA LEU A 41 -6.85 12.15 -1.04
C LEU A 41 -6.31 13.10 -2.12
N ARG A 42 -6.78 12.94 -3.37
CA ARG A 42 -6.36 13.78 -4.49
C ARG A 42 -6.75 15.25 -4.29
N ALA A 43 -7.87 15.52 -3.64
CA ALA A 43 -8.29 16.87 -3.30
C ALA A 43 -7.29 17.59 -2.38
N LYS A 44 -6.62 16.86 -1.47
CA LYS A 44 -5.60 17.35 -0.53
C LYS A 44 -4.21 17.48 -1.17
N ALA A 45 -3.97 16.89 -2.32
CA ALA A 45 -2.65 16.87 -2.96
C ALA A 45 -2.22 18.27 -3.40
N ARG A 46 -0.96 18.62 -3.17
CA ARG A 46 -0.33 19.85 -3.64
C ARG A 46 -0.26 19.90 -5.16
N ASN A 47 0.11 18.76 -5.78
CA ASN A 47 0.13 18.61 -7.22
C ASN A 47 -0.82 17.46 -7.62
N LYS A 48 -2.04 17.84 -7.98
CA LYS A 48 -3.12 16.89 -8.32
C LYS A 48 -2.82 16.09 -9.59
N SER A 49 -1.99 16.59 -10.49
CA SER A 49 -1.59 15.85 -11.70
C SER A 49 -0.58 14.73 -11.41
N LEU A 50 0.13 14.82 -10.30
CA LEU A 50 1.12 13.86 -9.84
C LEU A 50 0.59 12.94 -8.72
N LEU A 51 -0.73 12.90 -8.48
CA LEU A 51 -1.35 11.94 -7.57
C LEU A 51 -2.47 11.22 -8.29
N THR A 52 -2.27 9.94 -8.53
CA THR A 52 -3.20 9.04 -9.21
C THR A 52 -3.71 8.01 -8.22
N PRO A 53 -4.96 8.13 -7.74
CA PRO A 53 -5.59 7.07 -6.97
C PRO A 53 -5.77 5.83 -7.84
N VAL A 54 -5.48 4.65 -7.27
CA VAL A 54 -5.72 3.35 -7.91
C VAL A 54 -6.52 2.46 -6.97
N LEU A 55 -7.52 1.77 -7.50
CA LEU A 55 -8.26 0.79 -6.73
C LEU A 55 -7.35 -0.40 -6.46
N LEU A 56 -7.08 -0.66 -5.18
CA LEU A 56 -6.15 -1.70 -4.75
C LEU A 56 -6.57 -2.27 -3.41
N ASP A 57 -7.13 -3.46 -3.45
CA ASP A 57 -7.28 -4.35 -2.29
C ASP A 57 -6.16 -5.38 -2.35
N VAL A 58 -5.32 -5.42 -1.31
CA VAL A 58 -4.16 -6.31 -1.25
C VAL A 58 -4.55 -7.78 -1.08
N THR A 59 -5.79 -8.06 -0.73
CA THR A 59 -6.34 -9.42 -0.57
C THR A 59 -7.04 -9.93 -1.82
N ASP A 60 -7.16 -9.10 -2.86
CA ASP A 60 -7.82 -9.45 -4.13
C ASP A 60 -6.83 -9.40 -5.29
N SER A 61 -6.52 -10.58 -5.85
CA SER A 61 -5.61 -10.72 -6.97
C SER A 61 -6.05 -9.92 -8.20
N ALA A 62 -7.35 -9.87 -8.51
CA ALA A 62 -7.86 -9.13 -9.66
C ALA A 62 -7.64 -7.61 -9.47
N SER A 63 -7.87 -7.11 -8.25
CA SER A 63 -7.59 -5.73 -7.87
C SER A 63 -6.11 -5.39 -7.99
N ILE A 64 -5.23 -6.28 -7.49
CA ILE A 64 -3.76 -6.11 -7.58
C ILE A 64 -3.32 -6.01 -9.05
N TYR A 65 -3.70 -6.97 -9.89
CA TYR A 65 -3.31 -6.96 -11.32
C TYR A 65 -3.93 -5.78 -12.07
N GLY A 66 -5.15 -5.37 -11.72
CA GLY A 66 -5.79 -4.17 -12.25
C GLY A 66 -4.98 -2.92 -11.96
N ALA A 67 -4.56 -2.73 -10.70
CA ALA A 67 -3.71 -1.62 -10.28
C ALA A 67 -2.36 -1.62 -11.03
N ILE A 68 -1.65 -2.75 -11.06
CA ILE A 68 -0.35 -2.86 -11.75
C ILE A 68 -0.47 -2.56 -13.25
N ARG A 69 -1.56 -2.94 -13.90
CA ARG A 69 -1.82 -2.60 -15.31
C ARG A 69 -2.00 -1.10 -15.51
N VAL A 70 -2.72 -0.41 -14.61
CA VAL A 70 -2.86 1.06 -14.64
C VAL A 70 -1.48 1.72 -14.53
N LEU A 71 -0.65 1.27 -13.58
CA LEU A 71 0.72 1.75 -13.43
C LEU A 71 1.54 1.54 -14.70
N GLY A 72 1.54 0.32 -15.24
CA GLY A 72 2.30 -0.03 -16.44
C GLY A 72 1.92 0.85 -17.64
N SER A 73 0.62 1.11 -17.83
CA SER A 73 0.14 1.98 -18.90
C SER A 73 0.57 3.44 -18.70
N ALA A 74 0.60 3.92 -17.46
CA ALA A 74 0.98 5.30 -17.16
C ALA A 74 2.50 5.56 -17.24
N MET A 75 3.31 4.54 -16.93
CA MET A 75 4.78 4.69 -16.84
C MET A 75 5.52 4.21 -18.11
N GLY A 76 4.89 3.37 -18.93
CA GLY A 76 5.54 2.79 -20.11
C GLY A 76 6.82 2.03 -19.75
N ASP A 77 7.94 2.45 -20.35
CA ASP A 77 9.26 1.82 -20.14
C ASP A 77 10.02 2.36 -18.93
N ALA A 78 9.58 3.45 -18.30
CA ALA A 78 10.29 4.07 -17.19
C ALA A 78 10.34 3.19 -15.93
N GLY A 79 9.31 2.38 -15.69
CA GLY A 79 9.24 1.52 -14.52
C GLY A 79 8.83 2.24 -13.23
N LEU A 80 8.91 1.54 -12.10
CA LEU A 80 8.49 2.00 -10.78
C LEU A 80 9.70 2.19 -9.86
N ASP A 81 9.95 3.41 -9.38
CA ASP A 81 11.10 3.70 -8.52
C ASP A 81 10.90 3.24 -7.07
N GLY A 82 9.65 3.16 -6.60
CA GLY A 82 9.36 2.74 -5.24
C GLY A 82 8.03 2.00 -5.09
N LEU A 83 8.03 1.00 -4.20
CA LEU A 83 6.83 0.37 -3.66
C LEU A 83 6.84 0.53 -2.14
N VAL A 84 5.80 1.13 -1.59
CA VAL A 84 5.58 1.20 -0.15
C VAL A 84 4.41 0.29 0.23
N ASN A 85 4.71 -0.85 0.80
CA ASN A 85 3.74 -1.75 1.40
C ASN A 85 3.35 -1.20 2.77
N ASN A 86 2.24 -0.44 2.79
CA ASN A 86 1.73 0.20 3.99
C ASN A 86 0.36 -0.34 4.42
N ALA A 87 -0.41 -0.94 3.50
CA ALA A 87 -1.70 -1.52 3.86
C ALA A 87 -1.53 -2.55 5.00
N GLY A 88 -2.33 -2.39 6.04
CA GLY A 88 -2.29 -3.27 7.20
C GLY A 88 -3.49 -3.05 8.09
N ILE A 89 -3.80 -4.06 8.89
CA ILE A 89 -4.81 -4.04 9.95
C ILE A 89 -4.21 -4.53 11.25
N ALA A 90 -4.79 -4.14 12.37
CA ALA A 90 -4.45 -4.67 13.68
C ALA A 90 -5.73 -5.18 14.35
N ILE A 91 -5.66 -6.42 14.82
CA ILE A 91 -6.72 -7.05 15.59
C ILE A 91 -6.18 -7.26 17.00
N ALA A 92 -6.82 -6.61 17.97
CA ALA A 92 -6.42 -6.67 19.36
C ALA A 92 -7.35 -7.60 20.11
N ALA A 93 -6.82 -8.69 20.68
CA ALA A 93 -7.54 -9.59 21.57
C ALA A 93 -6.56 -10.38 22.44
N PRO A 94 -6.99 -10.84 23.65
CA PRO A 94 -6.28 -11.91 24.34
C PRO A 94 -6.23 -13.15 23.44
N LEU A 95 -5.07 -13.78 23.34
CA LEU A 95 -4.86 -14.90 22.41
C LEU A 95 -5.84 -16.05 22.62
N GLU A 96 -6.23 -16.31 23.87
CA GLU A 96 -7.19 -17.35 24.23
C GLU A 96 -8.62 -17.13 23.69
N PHE A 97 -8.98 -15.86 23.38
CA PHE A 97 -10.31 -15.49 22.87
C PHE A 97 -10.27 -15.04 21.41
N LEU A 98 -9.10 -15.04 20.78
CA LEU A 98 -8.97 -14.60 19.40
C LEU A 98 -9.57 -15.65 18.44
N PRO A 99 -10.61 -15.31 17.65
CA PRO A 99 -11.08 -16.19 16.59
C PRO A 99 -9.98 -16.42 15.55
N ILE A 100 -9.74 -17.66 15.18
CA ILE A 100 -8.70 -18.01 14.19
C ILE A 100 -8.92 -17.30 12.85
N GLU A 101 -10.17 -17.06 12.47
CA GLU A 101 -10.49 -16.36 11.22
C GLU A 101 -10.01 -14.89 11.25
N GLU A 102 -10.07 -14.23 12.40
CA GLU A 102 -9.53 -12.87 12.53
C GLU A 102 -8.00 -12.87 12.43
N LEU A 103 -7.34 -13.87 12.99
CA LEU A 103 -5.89 -14.05 12.80
C LEU A 103 -5.55 -14.31 11.32
N ARG A 104 -6.27 -15.20 10.64
CA ARG A 104 -6.09 -15.44 9.20
C ARG A 104 -6.25 -14.17 8.38
N LYS A 105 -7.29 -13.39 8.65
CA LYS A 105 -7.54 -12.12 7.99
C LYS A 105 -6.39 -11.12 8.20
N GLN A 106 -5.83 -11.05 9.40
CA GLN A 106 -4.68 -10.21 9.68
C GLN A 106 -3.44 -10.66 8.87
N PHE A 107 -3.16 -11.96 8.82
CA PHE A 107 -2.08 -12.50 8.00
C PHE A 107 -2.33 -12.28 6.51
N GLU A 108 -3.56 -12.44 6.05
CA GLU A 108 -3.92 -12.23 4.64
C GLU A 108 -3.61 -10.81 4.20
N VAL A 109 -3.95 -9.80 5.02
CA VAL A 109 -3.66 -8.40 4.69
C VAL A 109 -2.18 -8.08 4.91
N ASN A 110 -1.63 -8.38 6.10
CA ASN A 110 -0.33 -7.86 6.53
C ASN A 110 0.87 -8.62 5.97
N VAL A 111 0.67 -9.87 5.54
CA VAL A 111 1.75 -10.75 5.06
C VAL A 111 1.50 -11.17 3.61
N ILE A 112 0.42 -11.91 3.37
CA ILE A 112 0.16 -12.51 2.05
C ILE A 112 -0.09 -11.42 1.01
N GLY A 113 -0.96 -10.47 1.30
CA GLY A 113 -1.30 -9.36 0.41
C GLY A 113 -0.10 -8.49 0.08
N GLN A 114 0.75 -8.20 1.05
CA GLN A 114 1.99 -7.47 0.86
C GLN A 114 2.93 -8.20 -0.12
N ILE A 115 3.07 -9.52 0.02
CA ILE A 115 3.88 -10.33 -0.90
C ILE A 115 3.25 -10.36 -2.28
N ALA A 116 1.93 -10.54 -2.39
CA ALA A 116 1.22 -10.59 -3.66
C ALA A 116 1.38 -9.28 -4.46
N VAL A 117 1.20 -8.12 -3.81
CA VAL A 117 1.45 -6.81 -4.45
C VAL A 117 2.90 -6.69 -4.88
N THR A 118 3.85 -7.11 -4.03
CA THR A 118 5.28 -7.06 -4.35
C THR A 118 5.59 -7.90 -5.58
N GLN A 119 5.12 -9.16 -5.63
CA GLN A 119 5.33 -10.04 -6.78
C GLN A 119 4.79 -9.43 -8.08
N ALA A 120 3.59 -8.88 -8.04
CA ALA A 120 2.98 -8.23 -9.20
C ALA A 120 3.74 -6.97 -9.64
N ALA A 121 4.35 -6.22 -8.71
CA ALA A 121 5.10 -5.00 -9.01
C ALA A 121 6.55 -5.24 -9.44
N ILE A 122 7.15 -6.40 -9.16
CA ILE A 122 8.57 -6.71 -9.46
C ILE A 122 8.97 -6.37 -10.91
N PRO A 123 8.18 -6.70 -11.97
CA PRO A 123 8.59 -6.37 -13.32
C PRO A 123 8.80 -4.87 -13.55
N LEU A 124 7.95 -4.03 -12.95
CA LEU A 124 8.06 -2.58 -13.05
C LEU A 124 9.22 -2.04 -12.19
N LEU A 125 9.41 -2.59 -10.98
CA LEU A 125 10.52 -2.23 -10.09
C LEU A 125 11.88 -2.56 -10.71
N ARG A 126 12.01 -3.70 -11.40
CA ARG A 126 13.25 -4.08 -12.09
C ARG A 126 13.63 -3.08 -13.17
N LYS A 127 12.67 -2.57 -13.96
CA LYS A 127 12.93 -1.57 -15.01
C LYS A 127 13.59 -0.31 -14.46
N ALA A 128 13.10 0.20 -13.33
CA ALA A 128 13.62 1.42 -12.71
C ALA A 128 14.74 1.17 -11.67
N ARG A 129 15.10 -0.09 -11.39
CA ARG A 129 15.96 -0.46 -10.24
C ARG A 129 15.39 0.08 -8.93
N GLY A 130 14.07 0.00 -8.80
CA GLY A 130 13.30 0.57 -7.69
C GLY A 130 13.57 -0.07 -6.33
N ARG A 131 12.98 0.50 -5.30
CA ARG A 131 13.10 0.06 -3.90
C ARG A 131 11.75 -0.41 -3.36
N ILE A 132 11.79 -1.39 -2.46
CA ILE A 132 10.61 -1.85 -1.72
C ILE A 132 10.79 -1.42 -0.26
N ILE A 133 9.77 -0.81 0.29
CA ILE A 133 9.69 -0.40 1.69
C ILE A 133 8.48 -1.08 2.31
N ASN A 134 8.69 -1.83 3.37
CA ASN A 134 7.61 -2.47 4.14
C ASN A 134 7.42 -1.69 5.44
N ILE A 135 6.20 -1.20 5.66
CA ILE A 135 5.84 -0.53 6.90
C ILE A 135 5.50 -1.61 7.93
N GLY A 136 6.40 -1.77 8.88
CA GLY A 136 6.22 -2.67 10.02
C GLY A 136 5.61 -1.97 11.22
N SER A 137 5.71 -2.62 12.38
CA SER A 137 5.23 -2.10 13.65
C SER A 137 6.26 -2.30 14.74
N VAL A 138 6.26 -1.42 15.73
CA VAL A 138 6.98 -1.62 16.99
C VAL A 138 6.52 -2.87 17.74
N SER A 139 5.26 -3.30 17.51
CA SER A 139 4.71 -4.53 18.07
C SER A 139 5.46 -5.80 17.62
N GLY A 140 6.20 -5.75 16.52
CA GLY A 140 7.12 -6.82 16.13
C GLY A 140 8.40 -6.93 17.00
N ARG A 141 8.61 -5.99 17.92
CA ARG A 141 9.79 -5.91 18.82
C ARG A 141 9.41 -5.83 20.30
N ILE A 142 8.23 -5.35 20.60
CA ILE A 142 7.73 -5.12 21.97
C ILE A 142 6.37 -5.79 22.11
N SER A 143 6.24 -6.64 23.13
CA SER A 143 4.95 -7.25 23.48
C SER A 143 4.16 -6.27 24.36
N THR A 144 2.88 -6.13 24.04
CA THR A 144 1.93 -5.39 24.88
C THR A 144 0.77 -6.30 25.27
N PRO A 145 0.18 -6.12 26.45
CA PRO A 145 -1.00 -6.90 26.84
C PRO A 145 -2.12 -6.75 25.80
N LEU A 146 -2.83 -7.84 25.52
CA LEU A 146 -3.97 -7.90 24.58
C LEU A 146 -3.61 -7.71 23.09
N LEU A 147 -2.34 -7.65 22.75
CA LEU A 147 -1.85 -7.62 21.35
C LEU A 147 -1.08 -8.91 21.06
N GLY A 148 -1.75 -10.05 21.19
CA GLY A 148 -1.17 -11.36 20.93
C GLY A 148 -0.98 -11.73 19.46
N PRO A 149 -1.89 -11.32 18.56
CA PRO A 149 -1.76 -11.60 17.12
C PRO A 149 -0.81 -10.66 16.38
#